data_9f61b1edf0791f61136ad2e7298a0cee
#
_entry.id   9f61b1edf0791f61136ad2e7298a0cee
#
_cell.length_a   1.000
_cell.length_b   1.000
_cell.length_c   1.000
_cell.angle_alpha   90.00
_cell.angle_beta   90.00
_cell.angle_gamma   90.00
#
_symmetry.space_group_name_H-M   'P 1'
#
loop_
_entity.id
_entity.type
_entity.pdbx_description
1 polymer ?
#
loop_
_entity_poly.entity_id
_entity_poly.type
_entity_poly.pdbx_seq_one_letter_code
_entity_poly.pdbx_strand_id
1 'polypeptide(L)'
;MEPDASIETSSMIRVAVLPIAAIPPPLFQDHAAMLLRHHTVSLNSISSFYTEHQKSPFANQPWDSGSLRFKFMLGGSPPSPWEDFQSNRKILAVIGLCHCPSSPDLLSVSNQFAAACKSYSSSLVQRCFSFCPGDLQLEEESCKGSNIVLFPPADRQTQEFHLQTMVQDIAASLLMEFEKWVLQAESGGTILKTPLDSQASLSSEEVIKAKKRRLGRAQKTIGDYCLLAGSPVDANAHYSTAQELTRLTADFFWYAGATEGSVCALLVGSKED
;
A
#
# COMPACT_ATOMS: atom_id res chain seq x y z
N MET A 1 4.28 -10.63 18.34
CA MET A 1 4.38 -9.39 17.53
C MET A 1 5.87 -9.11 17.42
N GLU A 2 6.49 -9.42 16.28
CA GLU A 2 7.89 -9.02 16.07
C GLU A 2 7.96 -7.50 16.11
N PRO A 3 8.88 -6.91 16.87
CA PRO A 3 9.06 -5.48 16.82
C PRO A 3 9.53 -5.12 15.41
N ASP A 4 8.80 -4.19 14.75
CA ASP A 4 9.24 -3.57 13.49
C ASP A 4 10.45 -2.67 13.78
N ALA A 5 11.57 -3.30 14.11
CA ALA A 5 12.78 -2.62 14.59
C ALA A 5 13.68 -2.13 13.45
N SER A 6 13.38 -2.50 12.20
CA SER A 6 14.19 -2.09 11.05
C SER A 6 13.65 -0.80 10.44
N ILE A 7 14.52 0.19 10.25
CA ILE A 7 14.26 1.43 9.51
C ILE A 7 13.75 1.13 8.09
N GLU A 8 14.18 0.02 7.51
CA GLU A 8 13.75 -0.44 6.18
C GLU A 8 12.25 -0.72 6.10
N THR A 9 11.60 -1.07 7.22
CA THR A 9 10.14 -1.32 7.22
C THR A 9 9.32 -0.08 6.92
N SER A 10 9.88 1.12 7.11
CA SER A 10 9.22 2.39 6.80
C SER A 10 9.02 2.62 5.29
N SER A 11 9.81 1.93 4.45
CA SER A 11 9.70 1.98 2.98
C SER A 11 9.02 0.72 2.40
N MET A 12 8.40 -0.12 3.24
CA MET A 12 7.73 -1.34 2.79
C MET A 12 6.21 -1.16 2.80
N ILE A 13 5.59 -1.51 1.68
CA ILE A 13 4.13 -1.55 1.54
C ILE A 13 3.60 -2.78 2.26
N ARG A 14 2.72 -2.58 3.24
CA ARG A 14 2.09 -3.70 3.96
C ARG A 14 0.91 -4.25 3.18
N VAL A 15 0.92 -5.57 2.99
CA VAL A 15 -0.11 -6.31 2.28
C VAL A 15 -0.68 -7.40 3.19
N ALA A 16 -1.97 -7.35 3.48
CA ALA A 16 -2.63 -8.44 4.20
C ALA A 16 -2.84 -9.64 3.26
N VAL A 17 -2.44 -10.84 3.70
CA VAL A 17 -2.67 -12.08 2.97
C VAL A 17 -3.62 -12.95 3.76
N LEU A 18 -4.83 -13.12 3.25
CA LEU A 18 -5.94 -13.72 3.98
C LEU A 18 -6.33 -15.08 3.40
N PRO A 19 -6.53 -16.12 4.24
CA PRO A 19 -7.16 -17.37 3.79
C PRO A 19 -8.64 -17.11 3.51
N ILE A 20 -9.11 -17.51 2.32
CA ILE A 20 -10.50 -17.35 1.89
C ILE A 20 -11.10 -18.72 1.60
N ALA A 21 -12.40 -18.87 1.82
CA ALA A 21 -13.19 -20.08 1.52
C ALA A 21 -12.64 -21.37 2.16
N ALA A 22 -12.24 -21.28 3.44
CA ALA A 22 -11.73 -22.41 4.23
C ALA A 22 -10.61 -23.18 3.52
N ILE A 23 -9.71 -22.46 2.84
CA ILE A 23 -8.55 -23.08 2.20
C ILE A 23 -7.78 -23.94 3.22
N PRO A 24 -7.41 -25.19 2.88
CA PRO A 24 -6.63 -26.05 3.76
C PRO A 24 -5.29 -25.40 4.15
N PRO A 25 -4.88 -25.43 5.44
CA PRO A 25 -3.66 -24.77 5.88
C PRO A 25 -2.38 -25.12 5.08
N PRO A 26 -2.14 -26.36 4.65
CA PRO A 26 -0.98 -26.67 3.82
C PRO A 26 -1.00 -25.97 2.47
N LEU A 27 -2.17 -25.89 1.81
CA LEU A 27 -2.32 -25.19 0.53
C LEU A 27 -2.15 -23.67 0.70
N PHE A 28 -2.71 -23.12 1.77
CA PHE A 28 -2.50 -21.71 2.08
C PHE A 28 -1.02 -21.39 2.26
N GLN A 29 -0.29 -22.23 3.01
CA GLN A 29 1.15 -22.05 3.23
C GLN A 29 1.96 -22.16 1.94
N ASP A 30 1.61 -23.12 1.07
CA ASP A 30 2.32 -23.31 -0.21
C ASP A 30 2.10 -22.11 -1.15
N HIS A 31 0.85 -21.64 -1.31
CA HIS A 31 0.55 -20.46 -2.12
C HIS A 31 1.14 -19.18 -1.52
N ALA A 32 1.09 -19.03 -0.20
CA ALA A 32 1.74 -17.92 0.48
C ALA A 32 3.25 -17.93 0.29
N ALA A 33 3.89 -19.10 0.35
CA ALA A 33 5.34 -19.23 0.14
C ALA A 33 5.75 -18.84 -1.29
N MET A 34 4.92 -19.11 -2.30
CA MET A 34 5.15 -18.59 -3.66
C MET A 34 5.06 -17.07 -3.69
N LEU A 35 4.02 -16.49 -3.08
CA LEU A 35 3.80 -15.04 -3.03
C LEU A 35 4.95 -14.30 -2.33
N LEU A 36 5.44 -14.82 -1.22
CA LEU A 36 6.52 -14.22 -0.43
C LEU A 36 7.84 -14.06 -1.20
N ARG A 37 8.05 -14.81 -2.28
CA ARG A 37 9.23 -14.66 -3.15
C ARG A 37 9.21 -13.37 -3.95
N HIS A 38 8.02 -12.80 -4.18
CA HIS A 38 7.82 -11.58 -4.96
C HIS A 38 7.68 -10.34 -4.06
N HIS A 39 8.45 -10.28 -2.96
CA HIS A 39 8.41 -9.17 -2.01
C HIS A 39 9.07 -7.88 -2.54
N THR A 40 9.73 -7.93 -3.67
CA THR A 40 10.35 -6.78 -4.35
C THR A 40 9.94 -6.76 -5.81
N VAL A 41 9.46 -5.61 -6.28
CA VAL A 41 9.07 -5.37 -7.67
C VAL A 41 9.88 -4.20 -8.20
N SER A 42 10.68 -4.44 -9.25
CA SER A 42 11.43 -3.36 -9.91
C SER A 42 10.48 -2.37 -10.57
N LEU A 43 10.74 -1.07 -10.41
CA LEU A 43 9.97 -0.01 -11.07
C LEU A 43 10.04 -0.15 -12.60
N ASN A 44 11.19 -0.54 -13.14
CA ASN A 44 11.34 -0.77 -14.57
C ASN A 44 10.36 -1.83 -15.10
N SER A 45 10.08 -2.89 -14.32
CA SER A 45 9.16 -3.96 -14.74
C SER A 45 7.69 -3.53 -14.83
N ILE A 46 7.32 -2.43 -14.19
CA ILE A 46 5.96 -1.88 -14.18
C ILE A 46 5.83 -0.56 -14.93
N SER A 47 6.92 -0.02 -15.44
CA SER A 47 6.91 1.27 -16.16
C SER A 47 5.97 1.29 -17.36
N SER A 48 5.78 0.15 -18.04
CA SER A 48 4.85 0.01 -19.17
C SER A 48 3.37 0.06 -18.76
N PHE A 49 3.05 -0.21 -17.50
CA PHE A 49 1.68 -0.14 -16.96
C PHE A 49 1.35 1.25 -16.37
N TYR A 50 2.39 2.03 -16.10
CA TYR A 50 2.26 3.36 -15.54
C TYR A 50 2.39 4.40 -16.65
N THR A 51 1.36 5.23 -16.81
CA THR A 51 1.39 6.32 -17.76
C THR A 51 2.02 7.53 -17.08
N GLU A 52 3.19 7.96 -17.54
CA GLU A 52 3.81 9.19 -17.08
C GLU A 52 2.88 10.38 -17.35
N HIS A 53 2.40 10.99 -16.27
CA HIS A 53 1.74 12.28 -16.36
C HIS A 53 2.82 13.38 -16.21
N GLN A 54 2.76 14.42 -17.06
CA GLN A 54 3.68 15.57 -17.01
C GLN A 54 3.73 16.29 -15.64
N LYS A 55 2.87 15.91 -14.70
CA LYS A 55 2.72 16.48 -13.35
C LYS A 55 2.73 15.41 -12.26
N SER A 56 3.38 14.29 -12.50
CA SER A 56 3.50 13.27 -11.46
C SER A 56 4.17 13.85 -10.21
N PRO A 57 3.62 13.59 -9.01
CA PRO A 57 4.22 14.01 -7.74
C PRO A 57 5.56 13.31 -7.46
N PHE A 58 5.87 12.26 -8.21
CA PHE A 58 7.11 11.48 -8.11
C PHE A 58 8.12 11.89 -9.18
N ALA A 59 8.48 13.18 -9.19
CA ALA A 59 9.31 13.77 -10.23
C ALA A 59 10.73 13.18 -10.32
N ASN A 60 11.26 12.70 -9.18
CA ASN A 60 12.60 12.09 -9.07
C ASN A 60 12.52 10.57 -8.89
N GLN A 61 11.48 9.92 -9.42
CA GLN A 61 11.33 8.48 -9.32
C GLN A 61 12.44 7.75 -10.08
N PRO A 62 13.22 6.86 -9.45
CA PRO A 62 14.31 6.14 -10.11
C PRO A 62 13.78 4.93 -10.87
N TRP A 63 13.15 5.15 -12.03
CA TRP A 63 12.50 4.11 -12.83
C TRP A 63 13.42 2.95 -13.23
N ASP A 64 14.69 3.23 -13.47
CA ASP A 64 15.65 2.22 -13.94
C ASP A 64 16.26 1.40 -12.81
N SER A 65 16.37 1.95 -11.62
CA SER A 65 17.08 1.33 -10.48
C SER A 65 16.21 1.08 -9.26
N GLY A 66 15.11 1.79 -9.12
CA GLY A 66 14.24 1.73 -7.94
C GLY A 66 13.36 0.49 -7.89
N SER A 67 12.78 0.26 -6.72
CA SER A 67 11.88 -0.86 -6.49
C SER A 67 10.80 -0.54 -5.45
N LEU A 68 9.64 -1.15 -5.62
CA LEU A 68 8.61 -1.26 -4.58
C LEU A 68 8.88 -2.50 -3.74
N ARG A 69 8.82 -2.34 -2.42
CA ARG A 69 9.06 -3.44 -1.47
C ARG A 69 7.79 -3.74 -0.69
N PHE A 70 7.45 -5.02 -0.60
CA PHE A 70 6.24 -5.51 0.07
C PHE A 70 6.58 -6.24 1.36
N LYS A 71 5.79 -5.98 2.39
CA LYS A 71 5.74 -6.77 3.62
C LYS A 71 4.40 -7.50 3.68
N PHE A 72 4.43 -8.78 3.34
CA PHE A 72 3.23 -9.63 3.38
C PHE A 72 2.93 -10.05 4.82
N MET A 73 1.73 -9.73 5.29
CA MET A 73 1.23 -10.01 6.64
C MET A 73 0.27 -11.20 6.55
N LEU A 74 0.78 -12.41 6.81
CA LEU A 74 -0.03 -13.63 6.76
C LEU A 74 -1.09 -13.62 7.87
N GLY A 75 -2.35 -13.84 7.51
CA GLY A 75 -3.48 -13.70 8.42
C GLY A 75 -3.93 -12.25 8.63
N GLY A 76 -3.23 -11.29 8.02
CA GLY A 76 -3.52 -9.87 8.16
C GLY A 76 -3.00 -9.23 9.45
N SER A 77 -3.38 -8.00 9.68
CA SER A 77 -3.09 -7.22 10.91
C SER A 77 -4.29 -6.33 11.21
N PRO A 78 -4.67 -6.17 12.46
CA PRO A 78 -5.77 -5.26 12.80
C PRO A 78 -5.40 -3.81 12.43
N PRO A 79 -6.38 -2.99 12.01
CA PRO A 79 -6.16 -1.57 11.74
C PRO A 79 -5.76 -0.84 13.04
N SER A 80 -4.92 0.18 12.90
CA SER A 80 -4.44 0.99 14.01
C SER A 80 -5.07 2.38 13.98
N PRO A 81 -5.44 2.97 15.12
CA PRO A 81 -5.90 4.37 15.17
C PRO A 81 -4.81 5.40 14.78
N TRP A 82 -3.57 4.96 14.61
CA TRP A 82 -2.42 5.78 14.22
C TRP A 82 -2.12 5.74 12.72
N GLU A 83 -2.96 5.08 11.92
CA GLU A 83 -2.72 4.92 10.47
C GLU A 83 -2.63 6.24 9.70
N ASP A 84 -3.35 7.27 10.13
CA ASP A 84 -3.26 8.59 9.50
C ASP A 84 -1.91 9.27 9.75
N PHE A 85 -1.30 8.98 10.90
CA PHE A 85 0.02 9.47 11.25
C PHE A 85 1.17 8.65 10.63
N GLN A 86 0.99 7.34 10.50
CA GLN A 86 1.99 6.39 10.00
C GLN A 86 1.45 5.62 8.80
N SER A 87 1.46 6.23 7.62
CA SER A 87 0.92 5.62 6.39
C SER A 87 1.62 4.31 6.01
N ASN A 88 2.90 4.17 6.35
CA ASN A 88 3.67 2.94 6.17
C ASN A 88 3.20 1.76 7.06
N ARG A 89 2.37 2.02 8.06
CA ARG A 89 1.74 0.98 8.91
C ARG A 89 0.35 0.58 8.45
N LYS A 90 -0.26 1.29 7.50
CA LYS A 90 -1.52 0.90 6.88
C LYS A 90 -1.37 -0.39 6.10
N ILE A 91 -2.41 -1.20 6.12
CA ILE A 91 -2.56 -2.25 5.11
C ILE A 91 -3.06 -1.58 3.83
N LEU A 92 -2.19 -1.45 2.85
CA LEU A 92 -2.46 -0.74 1.60
C LEU A 92 -2.99 -1.66 0.50
N ALA A 93 -2.73 -2.96 0.60
CA ALA A 93 -3.35 -3.95 -0.27
C ALA A 93 -3.83 -5.18 0.51
N VAL A 94 -4.85 -5.84 -0.02
CA VAL A 94 -5.37 -7.11 0.52
C VAL A 94 -5.33 -8.16 -0.58
N ILE A 95 -4.68 -9.27 -0.30
CA ILE A 95 -4.65 -10.46 -1.16
C ILE A 95 -5.39 -11.59 -0.44
N GLY A 96 -6.49 -12.05 -1.01
CA GLY A 96 -7.14 -13.29 -0.61
C GLY A 96 -6.50 -14.47 -1.33
N LEU A 97 -6.24 -15.55 -0.63
CA LEU A 97 -5.82 -16.81 -1.24
C LEU A 97 -6.92 -17.85 -1.02
N CYS A 98 -7.41 -18.43 -2.10
CA CYS A 98 -8.38 -19.50 -2.02
C CYS A 98 -8.06 -20.61 -3.03
N HIS A 99 -8.68 -21.76 -2.82
CA HIS A 99 -8.61 -22.90 -3.69
C HIS A 99 -10.05 -23.31 -4.02
N CYS A 100 -10.50 -22.96 -5.22
CA CYS A 100 -11.89 -23.13 -5.62
C CYS A 100 -12.00 -24.16 -6.73
N PRO A 101 -12.53 -25.37 -6.44
CA PRO A 101 -12.57 -26.47 -7.38
C PRO A 101 -13.70 -26.35 -8.41
N SER A 102 -14.69 -25.47 -8.22
CA SER A 102 -15.86 -25.35 -9.10
C SER A 102 -16.34 -23.92 -9.27
N SER A 103 -17.01 -23.63 -10.39
CA SER A 103 -17.55 -22.31 -10.71
C SER A 103 -18.58 -21.78 -9.68
N PRO A 104 -19.52 -22.59 -9.15
CA PRO A 104 -20.45 -22.14 -8.11
C PRO A 104 -19.78 -21.63 -6.85
N ASP A 105 -18.57 -22.13 -6.55
CA ASP A 105 -17.82 -21.71 -5.37
C ASP A 105 -17.21 -20.30 -5.54
N LEU A 106 -17.00 -19.82 -6.78
CA LEU A 106 -16.46 -18.48 -7.04
C LEU A 106 -17.34 -17.37 -6.51
N LEU A 107 -18.66 -17.49 -6.58
CA LEU A 107 -19.56 -16.50 -6.01
C LEU A 107 -19.46 -16.45 -4.47
N SER A 108 -19.36 -17.62 -3.85
CA SER A 108 -19.13 -17.72 -2.41
C SER A 108 -17.79 -17.12 -2.01
N VAL A 109 -16.73 -17.42 -2.78
CA VAL A 109 -15.39 -16.83 -2.60
C VAL A 109 -15.44 -15.33 -2.70
N SER A 110 -16.11 -14.76 -3.71
CA SER A 110 -16.26 -13.32 -3.90
C SER A 110 -16.92 -12.66 -2.69
N ASN A 111 -18.02 -13.24 -2.20
CA ASN A 111 -18.74 -12.72 -1.04
C ASN A 111 -17.90 -12.80 0.25
N GLN A 112 -17.20 -13.89 0.47
CA GLN A 112 -16.33 -14.06 1.65
C GLN A 112 -15.13 -13.10 1.59
N PHE A 113 -14.52 -12.92 0.43
CA PHE A 113 -13.44 -11.97 0.25
C PHE A 113 -13.91 -10.54 0.48
N ALA A 114 -15.04 -10.14 -0.11
CA ALA A 114 -15.62 -8.83 0.13
C ALA A 114 -15.95 -8.59 1.62
N ALA A 115 -16.41 -9.61 2.34
CA ALA A 115 -16.65 -9.53 3.78
C ALA A 115 -15.34 -9.34 4.56
N ALA A 116 -14.29 -10.08 4.22
CA ALA A 116 -12.97 -9.95 4.85
C ALA A 116 -12.34 -8.58 4.61
N CYS A 117 -12.50 -8.02 3.40
CA CYS A 117 -12.00 -6.69 3.05
C CYS A 117 -12.63 -5.55 3.83
N LYS A 118 -13.84 -5.73 4.41
CA LYS A 118 -14.48 -4.70 5.26
C LYS A 118 -13.62 -4.30 6.46
N SER A 119 -12.81 -5.22 6.98
CA SER A 119 -11.87 -4.93 8.07
C SER A 119 -10.67 -4.07 7.63
N TYR A 120 -10.48 -3.90 6.32
CA TYR A 120 -9.39 -3.14 5.71
C TYR A 120 -9.92 -2.04 4.80
N SER A 121 -10.82 -1.22 5.34
CA SER A 121 -11.50 -0.14 4.58
C SER A 121 -10.52 0.93 4.04
N SER A 122 -9.35 1.05 4.62
CA SER A 122 -8.27 1.95 4.18
C SER A 122 -7.38 1.35 3.07
N SER A 123 -7.57 0.08 2.70
CA SER A 123 -6.80 -0.54 1.62
C SER A 123 -7.15 0.06 0.26
N LEU A 124 -6.11 0.26 -0.56
CA LEU A 124 -6.23 0.89 -1.88
C LEU A 124 -6.45 -0.15 -2.98
N VAL A 125 -5.86 -1.33 -2.83
CA VAL A 125 -5.94 -2.42 -3.83
C VAL A 125 -6.37 -3.71 -3.16
N GLN A 126 -7.30 -4.41 -3.79
CA GLN A 126 -7.83 -5.68 -3.29
C GLN A 126 -7.86 -6.69 -4.44
N ARG A 127 -7.25 -7.86 -4.26
CA ARG A 127 -7.24 -8.97 -5.21
C ARG A 127 -7.44 -10.29 -4.47
N CYS A 128 -8.24 -11.18 -5.03
CA CYS A 128 -8.39 -12.55 -4.54
C CYS A 128 -7.84 -13.52 -5.57
N PHE A 129 -6.79 -14.23 -5.22
CA PHE A 129 -6.17 -15.25 -6.06
C PHE A 129 -6.83 -16.59 -5.82
N SER A 130 -7.55 -17.06 -6.84
CA SER A 130 -8.27 -18.33 -6.82
C SER A 130 -7.50 -19.37 -7.59
N PHE A 131 -6.90 -20.32 -6.86
CA PHE A 131 -6.21 -21.47 -7.43
C PHE A 131 -7.22 -22.56 -7.70
N CYS A 132 -7.48 -22.85 -8.97
CA CYS A 132 -8.49 -23.79 -9.41
C CYS A 132 -7.85 -25.03 -10.05
N PRO A 133 -7.91 -26.20 -9.41
CA PRO A 133 -7.29 -27.41 -9.92
C PRO A 133 -8.12 -28.13 -11.00
N GLY A 134 -9.35 -27.73 -11.30
CA GLY A 134 -10.25 -28.42 -12.23
C GLY A 134 -10.38 -27.74 -13.59
N ASP A 135 -10.93 -28.46 -14.57
CA ASP A 135 -11.30 -27.93 -15.89
C ASP A 135 -12.50 -26.97 -15.74
N LEU A 136 -12.20 -25.74 -15.39
CA LEU A 136 -13.18 -24.67 -15.39
C LEU A 136 -13.27 -24.11 -16.82
N GLN A 137 -14.33 -24.48 -17.52
CA GLN A 137 -14.83 -23.63 -18.62
C GLN A 137 -15.34 -22.36 -17.98
N LEU A 138 -14.41 -21.42 -17.79
CA LEU A 138 -14.70 -20.12 -17.22
C LEU A 138 -15.49 -19.33 -18.26
N GLU A 139 -16.76 -19.14 -18.00
CA GLU A 139 -17.48 -18.03 -18.58
C GLU A 139 -16.79 -16.78 -18.04
N GLU A 140 -15.87 -16.21 -18.84
CA GLU A 140 -15.13 -14.96 -18.54
C GLU A 140 -16.07 -13.83 -18.13
N GLU A 141 -17.34 -13.89 -18.46
CA GLU A 141 -18.38 -12.93 -18.09
C GLU A 141 -18.67 -12.89 -16.59
N SER A 142 -18.54 -14.00 -15.87
CA SER A 142 -18.81 -14.05 -14.42
C SER A 142 -17.76 -13.34 -13.56
N CYS A 143 -16.57 -13.10 -14.09
CA CYS A 143 -15.45 -12.46 -13.39
C CYS A 143 -15.23 -11.01 -13.82
N LYS A 144 -15.92 -10.50 -14.85
CA LYS A 144 -15.80 -9.12 -15.28
C LYS A 144 -16.27 -8.17 -14.18
N GLY A 145 -15.33 -7.41 -13.62
CA GLY A 145 -15.57 -6.46 -12.53
C GLY A 145 -15.41 -7.04 -11.12
N SER A 146 -15.09 -8.33 -10.96
CA SER A 146 -14.73 -8.90 -9.66
C SER A 146 -13.23 -8.72 -9.36
N ASN A 147 -12.88 -8.58 -8.08
CA ASN A 147 -11.49 -8.55 -7.64
C ASN A 147 -10.85 -9.96 -7.62
N ILE A 148 -11.45 -10.94 -8.30
CA ILE A 148 -10.96 -12.33 -8.35
C ILE A 148 -10.07 -12.49 -9.56
N VAL A 149 -8.87 -13.03 -9.32
CA VAL A 149 -7.91 -13.44 -10.33
C VAL A 149 -7.82 -14.94 -10.30
N LEU A 150 -8.03 -15.57 -11.47
CA LEU A 150 -8.03 -17.02 -11.60
C LEU A 150 -6.64 -17.53 -11.95
N PHE A 151 -6.21 -18.54 -11.22
CA PHE A 151 -4.99 -19.28 -11.47
C PHE A 151 -5.40 -20.66 -12.00
N PRO A 152 -5.39 -20.86 -13.34
CA PRO A 152 -5.74 -22.17 -13.92
C PRO A 152 -4.75 -23.23 -13.46
N PRO A 153 -5.14 -24.50 -13.51
CA PRO A 153 -4.23 -25.62 -13.26
C PRO A 153 -3.03 -25.52 -14.22
N ALA A 154 -1.84 -25.46 -13.65
CA ALA A 154 -0.61 -25.38 -14.41
C ALA A 154 0.55 -25.95 -13.58
N ASP A 155 1.69 -26.17 -14.21
CA ASP A 155 2.90 -26.48 -13.49
C ASP A 155 3.33 -25.30 -12.61
N ARG A 156 4.16 -25.58 -11.61
CA ARG A 156 4.58 -24.59 -10.61
C ARG A 156 5.27 -23.38 -11.22
N GLN A 157 6.05 -23.56 -12.27
CA GLN A 157 6.79 -22.46 -12.90
C GLN A 157 5.84 -21.49 -13.59
N THR A 158 4.84 -22.00 -14.30
CA THR A 158 3.79 -21.21 -14.94
C THR A 158 2.97 -20.45 -13.89
N GLN A 159 2.61 -21.10 -12.77
CA GLN A 159 1.90 -20.44 -11.69
C GLN A 159 2.74 -19.33 -11.03
N GLU A 160 4.03 -19.55 -10.81
CA GLU A 160 4.92 -18.54 -10.26
C GLU A 160 5.07 -17.32 -11.21
N PHE A 161 5.18 -17.55 -12.52
CA PHE A 161 5.23 -16.49 -13.52
C PHE A 161 3.93 -15.67 -13.55
N HIS A 162 2.79 -16.34 -13.52
CA HIS A 162 1.49 -15.68 -13.45
C HIS A 162 1.38 -14.85 -12.15
N LEU A 163 1.79 -15.43 -11.02
CA LEU A 163 1.78 -14.74 -9.73
C LEU A 163 2.67 -13.49 -9.74
N GLN A 164 3.87 -13.58 -10.33
CA GLN A 164 4.76 -12.44 -10.53
C GLN A 164 4.06 -11.31 -11.30
N THR A 165 3.39 -11.65 -12.40
CA THR A 165 2.65 -10.67 -13.21
C THR A 165 1.52 -10.00 -12.40
N MET A 166 0.80 -10.78 -11.58
CA MET A 166 -0.26 -10.22 -10.73
C MET A 166 0.29 -9.34 -9.59
N VAL A 167 1.46 -9.64 -9.06
CA VAL A 167 2.11 -8.77 -8.07
C VAL A 167 2.59 -7.47 -8.72
N GLN A 168 3.05 -7.51 -9.97
CA GLN A 168 3.38 -6.31 -10.75
C GLN A 168 2.13 -5.46 -11.03
N ASP A 169 0.98 -6.07 -11.35
CA ASP A 169 -0.31 -5.35 -11.49
C ASP A 169 -0.71 -4.65 -10.18
N ILE A 170 -0.58 -5.34 -9.05
CA ILE A 170 -0.84 -4.74 -7.73
C ILE A 170 0.12 -3.57 -7.47
N ALA A 171 1.40 -3.72 -7.79
CA ALA A 171 2.40 -2.67 -7.63
C ALA A 171 2.06 -1.43 -8.47
N ALA A 172 1.74 -1.60 -9.74
CA ALA A 172 1.33 -0.52 -10.64
C ALA A 172 0.03 0.16 -10.15
N SER A 173 -0.96 -0.65 -9.72
CA SER A 173 -2.22 -0.14 -9.18
C SER A 173 -2.00 0.70 -7.92
N LEU A 174 -1.13 0.25 -7.00
CA LEU A 174 -0.79 1.01 -5.79
C LEU A 174 -0.10 2.33 -6.11
N LEU A 175 0.82 2.33 -7.06
CA LEU A 175 1.53 3.54 -7.46
C LEU A 175 0.55 4.59 -8.01
N MET A 176 -0.42 4.19 -8.84
CA MET A 176 -1.47 5.07 -9.33
C MET A 176 -2.38 5.60 -8.21
N GLU A 177 -2.70 4.79 -7.22
CA GLU A 177 -3.50 5.23 -6.07
C GLU A 177 -2.71 6.18 -5.16
N PHE A 178 -1.39 5.99 -4.99
CA PHE A 178 -0.53 6.92 -4.27
C PHE A 178 -0.50 8.28 -4.98
N GLU A 179 -0.37 8.31 -6.31
CA GLU A 179 -0.42 9.54 -7.09
C GLU A 179 -1.75 10.28 -6.90
N LYS A 180 -2.88 9.60 -7.03
CA LYS A 180 -4.20 10.19 -6.79
C LYS A 180 -4.31 10.80 -5.40
N TRP A 181 -3.85 10.07 -4.39
CA TRP A 181 -3.90 10.53 -3.01
C TRP A 181 -3.05 11.79 -2.80
N VAL A 182 -1.84 11.81 -3.35
CA VAL A 182 -0.92 12.96 -3.25
C VAL A 182 -1.53 14.20 -3.91
N LEU A 183 -2.02 14.08 -5.14
CA LEU A 183 -2.68 15.18 -5.86
C LEU A 183 -3.91 15.70 -5.12
N GLN A 184 -4.70 14.82 -4.50
CA GLN A 184 -5.84 15.20 -3.68
C GLN A 184 -5.40 15.92 -2.41
N ALA A 185 -4.34 15.47 -1.75
CA ALA A 185 -3.82 16.08 -0.53
C ALA A 185 -3.24 17.48 -0.79
N GLU A 186 -2.55 17.69 -1.91
CA GLU A 186 -2.04 18.99 -2.35
C GLU A 186 -3.16 19.99 -2.60
N SER A 187 -4.31 19.54 -3.09
CA SER A 187 -5.50 20.39 -3.28
C SER A 187 -6.15 20.87 -1.96
N GLY A 188 -5.64 20.42 -0.81
CA GLY A 188 -6.04 20.87 0.52
C GLY A 188 -7.30 20.21 1.09
N GLY A 189 -7.80 19.14 0.47
CA GLY A 189 -9.03 18.43 0.89
C GLY A 189 -8.89 17.49 2.09
N THR A 190 -7.69 17.01 2.39
CA THR A 190 -7.48 15.94 3.36
C THR A 190 -7.31 16.45 4.79
N ILE A 191 -8.05 15.87 5.73
CA ILE A 191 -7.92 16.15 7.18
C ILE A 191 -7.29 14.92 7.84
N LEU A 192 -6.06 15.09 8.32
CA LEU A 192 -5.32 14.05 9.03
C LEU A 192 -5.37 14.30 10.54
N LYS A 193 -5.74 13.28 11.30
CA LYS A 193 -5.91 13.34 12.75
C LYS A 193 -5.11 12.23 13.44
N THR A 194 -4.78 12.47 14.69
CA THR A 194 -4.27 11.47 15.61
C THR A 194 -5.23 11.31 16.77
N PRO A 195 -5.16 10.22 17.56
CA PRO A 195 -5.93 10.07 18.78
C PRO A 195 -5.70 11.18 19.83
N LEU A 196 -4.62 11.98 19.67
CA LEU A 196 -4.28 13.07 20.57
C LEU A 196 -4.94 14.42 20.20
N ASP A 197 -5.58 14.51 19.03
CA ASP A 197 -6.21 15.75 18.57
C ASP A 197 -7.54 15.99 19.30
N SER A 198 -7.61 17.10 20.06
CA SER A 198 -8.83 17.55 20.72
C SER A 198 -9.71 18.36 19.76
N GLN A 199 -11.04 18.29 19.96
CA GLN A 199 -12.00 19.14 19.29
C GLN A 199 -12.14 20.45 20.07
N ALA A 200 -11.42 21.51 19.67
CA ALA A 200 -11.57 22.85 20.24
C ALA A 200 -12.16 23.83 19.22
N SER A 201 -12.97 24.78 19.67
CA SER A 201 -13.41 25.92 18.87
C SER A 201 -12.24 26.88 18.66
N LEU A 202 -12.04 27.37 17.42
CA LEU A 202 -10.86 28.11 17.01
C LEU A 202 -11.12 29.62 16.93
N SER A 203 -10.19 30.44 17.45
CA SER A 203 -10.09 31.87 17.18
C SER A 203 -9.57 32.13 15.76
N SER A 204 -9.65 33.39 15.26
CA SER A 204 -9.20 33.74 13.90
C SER A 204 -7.69 33.51 13.66
N GLU A 205 -6.84 33.78 14.66
CA GLU A 205 -5.41 33.46 14.60
C GLU A 205 -5.15 31.95 14.60
N GLU A 206 -5.94 31.22 15.37
CA GLU A 206 -5.90 29.78 15.42
C GLU A 206 -6.33 29.12 14.09
N VAL A 207 -7.19 29.76 13.30
CA VAL A 207 -7.57 29.32 11.96
C VAL A 207 -6.36 29.29 11.01
N ILE A 208 -5.54 30.36 11.00
CA ILE A 208 -4.33 30.40 10.16
C ILE A 208 -3.31 29.36 10.62
N LYS A 209 -3.12 29.25 11.94
CA LYS A 209 -2.25 28.23 12.52
C LYS A 209 -2.73 26.82 12.23
N ALA A 210 -4.05 26.57 12.31
CA ALA A 210 -4.66 25.30 11.97
C ALA A 210 -4.47 24.94 10.48
N LYS A 211 -4.59 25.93 9.58
CA LYS A 211 -4.33 25.73 8.15
C LYS A 211 -2.88 25.31 7.88
N LYS A 212 -1.90 25.98 8.50
CA LYS A 212 -0.47 25.62 8.38
C LYS A 212 -0.18 24.24 8.97
N ARG A 213 -0.78 23.92 10.14
CA ARG A 213 -0.67 22.60 10.77
C ARG A 213 -1.19 21.49 9.84
N ARG A 214 -2.37 21.71 9.24
CA ARG A 214 -2.98 20.78 8.28
C ARG A 214 -2.07 20.54 7.07
N LEU A 215 -1.49 21.62 6.52
CA LEU A 215 -0.54 21.51 5.42
C LEU A 215 0.72 20.74 5.82
N GLY A 216 1.29 21.00 7.00
CA GLY A 216 2.45 20.28 7.51
C GLY A 216 2.20 18.77 7.66
N ARG A 217 1.01 18.39 8.16
CA ARG A 217 0.58 17.00 8.27
C ARG A 217 0.41 16.34 6.89
N ALA A 218 -0.21 17.05 5.95
CA ALA A 218 -0.35 16.58 4.58
C ALA A 218 1.03 16.35 3.93
N GLN A 219 1.96 17.29 4.07
CA GLN A 219 3.32 17.16 3.54
C GLN A 219 4.06 15.93 4.12
N LYS A 220 3.91 15.66 5.42
CA LYS A 220 4.49 14.45 6.04
C LYS A 220 3.93 13.18 5.42
N THR A 221 2.62 13.11 5.23
CA THR A 221 1.98 11.92 4.65
C THR A 221 2.28 11.77 3.16
N ILE A 222 2.42 12.89 2.42
CA ILE A 222 2.92 12.86 1.03
C ILE A 222 4.33 12.26 1.01
N GLY A 223 5.22 12.69 1.91
CA GLY A 223 6.54 12.10 2.07
C GLY A 223 6.50 10.57 2.32
N ASP A 224 5.57 10.11 3.16
CA ASP A 224 5.37 8.66 3.39
C ASP A 224 5.02 7.93 2.08
N TYR A 225 4.09 8.47 1.29
CA TYR A 225 3.71 7.84 0.01
C TYR A 225 4.83 7.90 -1.04
N CYS A 226 5.61 9.00 -1.08
CA CYS A 226 6.80 9.07 -1.94
C CYS A 226 7.82 7.99 -1.56
N LEU A 227 8.04 7.78 -0.25
CA LEU A 227 8.97 6.76 0.23
C LEU A 227 8.48 5.34 -0.10
N LEU A 228 7.19 5.06 0.08
CA LEU A 228 6.56 3.79 -0.29
C LEU A 228 6.55 3.57 -1.81
N ALA A 229 6.48 4.64 -2.60
CA ALA A 229 6.57 4.60 -4.06
C ALA A 229 8.00 4.35 -4.57
N GLY A 230 9.00 4.28 -3.69
CA GLY A 230 10.40 4.10 -4.09
C GLY A 230 11.04 5.39 -4.61
N SER A 231 10.57 6.57 -4.15
CA SER A 231 11.14 7.89 -4.49
C SER A 231 11.67 8.59 -3.24
N PRO A 232 12.86 8.19 -2.72
CA PRO A 232 13.40 8.74 -1.48
C PRO A 232 13.77 10.22 -1.58
N VAL A 233 14.14 10.71 -2.76
CA VAL A 233 14.49 12.12 -3.00
C VAL A 233 13.25 13.01 -2.83
N ASP A 234 12.13 12.64 -3.46
CA ASP A 234 10.86 13.37 -3.32
C ASP A 234 10.34 13.26 -1.88
N ALA A 235 10.44 12.09 -1.27
CA ALA A 235 10.06 11.88 0.12
C ALA A 235 10.78 12.86 1.06
N ASN A 236 12.11 12.98 0.93
CA ASN A 236 12.90 13.87 1.77
C ASN A 236 12.55 15.35 1.57
N ALA A 237 12.23 15.78 0.36
CA ALA A 237 11.77 17.15 0.08
C ALA A 237 10.46 17.47 0.81
N HIS A 238 9.48 16.55 0.75
CA HIS A 238 8.21 16.70 1.45
C HIS A 238 8.36 16.64 2.97
N TYR A 239 9.21 15.77 3.51
CA TYR A 239 9.49 15.72 4.94
C TYR A 239 10.16 17.01 5.44
N SER A 240 11.08 17.61 4.67
CA SER A 240 11.70 18.88 5.01
C SER A 240 10.66 20.01 5.12
N THR A 241 9.75 20.10 4.16
CA THR A 241 8.62 21.06 4.20
C THR A 241 7.70 20.79 5.40
N ALA A 242 7.42 19.51 5.69
CA ALA A 242 6.62 19.12 6.84
C ALA A 242 7.28 19.55 8.18
N GLN A 243 8.59 19.35 8.32
CA GLN A 243 9.35 19.76 9.50
C GLN A 243 9.23 21.26 9.75
N GLU A 244 9.39 22.09 8.72
CA GLU A 244 9.26 23.55 8.86
C GLU A 244 7.87 23.96 9.31
N LEU A 245 6.82 23.46 8.66
CA LEU A 245 5.44 23.82 8.95
C LEU A 245 4.97 23.33 10.33
N THR A 246 5.35 22.12 10.72
CA THR A 246 4.98 21.53 12.01
C THR A 246 5.72 22.20 13.17
N ARG A 247 6.98 22.59 12.98
CA ARG A 247 7.74 23.38 13.94
C ARG A 247 7.10 24.75 14.16
N LEU A 248 6.74 25.46 13.09
CA LEU A 248 6.10 26.79 13.15
C LEU A 248 4.72 26.75 13.86
N THR A 249 4.05 25.61 13.83
CA THR A 249 2.74 25.43 14.45
C THR A 249 2.78 24.75 15.82
N ALA A 250 3.97 24.43 16.32
CA ALA A 250 4.20 23.67 17.56
C ALA A 250 3.50 22.28 17.54
N ASP A 251 3.43 21.65 16.36
CA ASP A 251 2.88 20.31 16.18
C ASP A 251 4.01 19.27 16.30
N PHE A 252 4.59 19.19 17.49
CA PHE A 252 5.85 18.46 17.74
C PHE A 252 5.77 16.96 17.47
N PHE A 253 4.59 16.38 17.62
CA PHE A 253 4.39 14.96 17.32
C PHE A 253 4.58 14.68 15.81
N TRP A 254 3.95 15.50 14.98
CA TRP A 254 4.10 15.41 13.53
C TRP A 254 5.49 15.86 13.05
N TYR A 255 6.12 16.80 13.74
CA TYR A 255 7.51 17.18 13.51
C TYR A 255 8.44 15.98 13.71
N ALA A 256 8.29 15.24 14.82
CA ALA A 256 9.09 14.04 15.09
C ALA A 256 8.88 12.97 14.01
N GLY A 257 7.64 12.72 13.60
CA GLY A 257 7.34 11.76 12.54
C GLY A 257 7.91 12.16 11.16
N ALA A 258 7.92 13.46 10.83
CA ALA A 258 8.56 13.96 9.62
C ALA A 258 10.08 13.82 9.67
N THR A 259 10.68 14.01 10.85
CA THR A 259 12.13 13.84 11.06
C THR A 259 12.53 12.36 10.95
N GLU A 260 11.77 11.46 11.54
CA GLU A 260 11.95 10.00 11.39
C GLU A 260 11.86 9.59 9.91
N GLY A 261 10.83 10.06 9.20
CA GLY A 261 10.64 9.79 7.77
C GLY A 261 11.80 10.30 6.90
N SER A 262 12.31 11.51 7.18
CA SER A 262 13.46 12.09 6.49
C SER A 262 14.71 11.23 6.67
N VAL A 263 14.99 10.75 7.89
CA VAL A 263 16.11 9.84 8.16
C VAL A 263 15.95 8.53 7.38
N CYS A 264 14.72 7.97 7.36
CA CYS A 264 14.45 6.75 6.58
C CYS A 264 14.69 6.97 5.08
N ALA A 265 14.24 8.10 4.52
CA ALA A 265 14.43 8.44 3.12
C ALA A 265 15.91 8.57 2.74
N LEU A 266 16.71 9.24 3.58
CA LEU A 266 18.16 9.38 3.38
C LEU A 266 18.87 8.02 3.41
N LEU A 267 18.50 7.15 4.35
CA LEU A 267 19.11 5.81 4.47
C LEU A 267 18.72 4.87 3.33
N VAL A 268 17.51 5.00 2.80
CA VAL A 268 17.07 4.23 1.62
C VAL A 268 17.79 4.73 0.38
N GLY A 269 17.84 6.05 0.17
CA GLY A 269 18.55 6.65 -0.98
C GLY A 269 20.03 6.34 -1.02
N SER A 270 20.72 6.32 0.13
CA SER A 270 22.16 5.99 0.20
C SER A 270 22.52 4.53 -0.10
N LYS A 271 21.53 3.64 -0.22
CA LYS A 271 21.74 2.23 -0.60
C LYS A 271 21.56 2.00 -2.09
N GLU A 272 21.01 2.96 -2.80
CA GLU A 272 20.75 2.89 -4.25
C GLU A 272 21.90 3.49 -5.06
N ASP A 273 22.80 4.24 -4.41
CA ASP A 273 24.08 4.74 -4.94
C ASP A 273 25.19 3.69 -4.72
#